data_9137bdfeb0f93ae8d614bfe831a9a9c2
#
_entry.id   9137bdfeb0f93ae8d614bfe831a9a9c2
#
_cell.length_a   1.000
_cell.length_b   1.000
_cell.length_c   1.000
_cell.angle_alpha   90.00
_cell.angle_beta   90.00
_cell.angle_gamma   90.00
#
_symmetry.space_group_name_H-M   'P 1'
#
loop_
_entity.id
_entity.type
_entity.pdbx_description
1 polymer ?
#
loop_
_entity_poly.entity_id
_entity_poly.type
_entity_poly.pdbx_seq_one_letter_code
_entity_poly.pdbx_strand_id
1 'polypeptide(L)'
;MRYAGNRASAADPAAPPHIVYQALIDPDRDPARPWLLLHEDEQRPEVVEAVEPDLVVWTSIWTWRRDARIRFELSGSRRSSTTLCWMLTVDDPIPDDETIIRMRKRVNVLINARLRSTFGQ
;
A
#
# COMPACT_ATOMS: atom_id res chain seq x y z
N MET A 1 20.27 -0.06 -10.55
CA MET A 1 18.98 -0.09 -11.27
C MET A 1 17.92 -0.56 -10.31
N ARG A 2 16.72 -0.08 -10.46
CA ARG A 2 15.63 -0.35 -9.53
C ARG A 2 14.52 -1.13 -10.22
N TYR A 3 14.07 -2.24 -9.61
CA TYR A 3 12.91 -2.94 -10.10
C TYR A 3 11.65 -2.15 -9.75
N ALA A 4 10.83 -1.86 -10.75
CA ALA A 4 9.52 -1.29 -10.54
C ALA A 4 8.51 -2.39 -10.83
N GLY A 5 7.81 -2.83 -9.82
CA GLY A 5 6.78 -3.83 -9.98
C GLY A 5 5.67 -3.31 -10.88
N ASN A 6 4.88 -4.23 -11.45
CA ASN A 6 3.75 -3.83 -12.24
C ASN A 6 2.80 -3.02 -11.40
N ARG A 7 2.29 -1.97 -12.02
CA ARG A 7 1.18 -1.24 -11.46
C ARG A 7 -0.02 -2.19 -11.38
N ALA A 8 -0.33 -2.61 -10.19
CA ALA A 8 -1.53 -3.39 -9.99
C ALA A 8 -2.67 -2.40 -9.87
N SER A 9 -3.62 -2.49 -10.75
CA SER A 9 -4.84 -1.78 -10.52
C SER A 9 -5.40 -2.33 -9.25
N ALA A 10 -5.62 -1.52 -8.37
CA ALA A 10 -5.95 -1.98 -7.10
C ALA A 10 -7.41 -1.89 -6.80
N ALA A 11 -7.68 -1.65 -5.61
CA ALA A 11 -8.97 -1.54 -5.05
C ALA A 11 -9.69 -0.31 -5.56
N ASP A 12 -11.02 -0.39 -5.55
CA ASP A 12 -11.88 0.78 -5.65
C ASP A 12 -12.56 0.94 -4.30
N PRO A 13 -11.86 1.47 -3.28
CA PRO A 13 -12.47 1.69 -1.99
C PRO A 13 -13.71 2.58 -2.09
N ALA A 14 -14.75 2.21 -1.36
CA ALA A 14 -15.98 3.01 -1.30
C ALA A 14 -15.81 4.18 -0.34
N ALA A 15 -14.82 5.02 -0.62
CA ALA A 15 -14.51 6.20 0.17
C ALA A 15 -13.84 7.22 -0.71
N PRO A 16 -14.02 8.52 -0.43
CA PRO A 16 -13.34 9.55 -1.22
C PRO A 16 -11.82 9.52 -1.01
N PRO A 17 -11.04 10.07 -1.96
CA PRO A 17 -9.58 9.99 -1.91
C PRO A 17 -8.95 10.47 -0.61
N HIS A 18 -9.45 11.55 -0.01
CA HIS A 18 -8.85 12.07 1.22
C HIS A 18 -9.00 11.11 2.40
N ILE A 19 -10.06 10.30 2.42
CA ILE A 19 -10.27 9.30 3.48
C ILE A 19 -9.32 8.12 3.28
N VAL A 20 -9.18 7.66 2.04
CA VAL A 20 -8.23 6.59 1.71
C VAL A 20 -6.80 7.05 1.99
N TYR A 21 -6.48 8.29 1.62
CA TYR A 21 -5.18 8.89 1.90
C TYR A 21 -4.86 8.84 3.40
N GLN A 22 -5.82 9.24 4.23
CA GLN A 22 -5.62 9.23 5.69
C GLN A 22 -5.37 7.83 6.25
N ALA A 23 -6.04 6.83 5.70
CA ALA A 23 -5.80 5.45 6.12
C ALA A 23 -4.38 4.98 5.75
N LEU A 24 -3.82 5.51 4.67
CA LEU A 24 -2.46 5.15 4.25
C LEU A 24 -1.38 5.88 5.03
N ILE A 25 -1.58 7.15 5.37
CA ILE A 25 -0.58 7.89 6.14
C ILE A 25 -0.62 7.56 7.63
N ASP A 26 -1.73 7.06 8.11
CA ASP A 26 -1.87 6.65 9.52
C ASP A 26 -2.70 5.37 9.59
N PRO A 27 -2.08 4.22 9.31
CA PRO A 27 -2.81 2.94 9.30
C PRO A 27 -3.43 2.57 10.64
N ASP A 28 -2.94 3.13 11.73
CA ASP A 28 -3.43 2.83 13.07
C ASP A 28 -4.43 3.87 13.59
N ARG A 29 -4.89 4.74 12.72
CA ARG A 29 -5.77 5.83 13.08
C ARG A 29 -7.03 5.38 13.81
N ASP A 30 -7.61 4.26 13.39
CA ASP A 30 -8.79 3.69 14.03
C ASP A 30 -8.42 2.34 14.64
N PRO A 31 -8.12 2.30 15.95
CA PRO A 31 -7.74 1.05 16.59
C PRO A 31 -8.88 0.05 16.67
N ALA A 32 -10.13 0.49 16.47
CA ALA A 32 -11.28 -0.41 16.43
C ALA A 32 -11.40 -1.15 15.11
N ARG A 33 -10.70 -0.67 14.06
CA ARG A 33 -10.73 -1.28 12.73
C ARG A 33 -9.31 -1.41 12.17
N PRO A 34 -8.48 -2.25 12.80
CA PRO A 34 -7.13 -2.42 12.30
C PRO A 34 -7.15 -3.11 10.94
N TRP A 35 -6.48 -2.53 9.96
CA TRP A 35 -6.39 -3.12 8.64
C TRP A 35 -4.98 -3.53 8.25
N LEU A 36 -3.97 -2.84 8.78
CA LEU A 36 -2.57 -3.16 8.51
C LEU A 36 -2.09 -4.19 9.53
N LEU A 37 -2.44 -5.44 9.27
CA LEU A 37 -2.10 -6.56 10.13
C LEU A 37 -0.84 -7.22 9.62
N LEU A 38 0.27 -7.00 10.31
CA LEU A 38 1.59 -7.43 9.88
C LEU A 38 1.93 -8.83 10.41
N HIS A 39 2.75 -9.54 9.64
CA HIS A 39 3.31 -10.83 10.04
C HIS A 39 4.58 -10.62 10.87
N GLU A 40 5.11 -11.72 11.42
CA GLU A 40 6.30 -11.65 12.29
C GLU A 40 7.53 -11.09 11.61
N ASP A 41 7.70 -11.37 10.31
CA ASP A 41 8.83 -10.89 9.52
C ASP A 41 8.55 -9.53 8.88
N GLU A 42 7.49 -8.86 9.29
CA GLU A 42 7.09 -7.58 8.75
C GLU A 42 7.21 -6.49 9.81
N GLN A 43 7.31 -5.25 9.34
CA GLN A 43 7.45 -4.07 10.18
C GLN A 43 6.51 -2.98 9.71
N ARG A 44 6.15 -2.09 10.62
CA ARG A 44 5.32 -0.95 10.25
C ARG A 44 6.09 -0.02 9.31
N PRO A 45 5.50 0.34 8.18
CA PRO A 45 6.14 1.28 7.27
C PRO A 45 6.09 2.70 7.80
N GLU A 46 7.02 3.50 7.33
CA GLU A 46 6.99 4.94 7.54
C GLU A 46 6.62 5.62 6.23
N VAL A 47 5.97 6.76 6.31
CA VAL A 47 5.66 7.57 5.13
C VAL A 47 6.87 8.41 4.81
N VAL A 48 7.43 8.23 3.61
CA VAL A 48 8.61 8.99 3.17
C VAL A 48 8.27 10.06 2.16
N GLU A 49 7.09 9.98 1.57
CA GLU A 49 6.59 11.00 0.65
C GLU A 49 5.07 10.99 0.69
N ALA A 50 4.46 12.16 0.69
CA ALA A 50 3.01 12.26 0.66
C ALA A 50 2.59 13.58 0.02
N VAL A 51 1.58 13.49 -0.85
CA VAL A 51 0.92 14.66 -1.46
C VAL A 51 -0.58 14.42 -1.34
N GLU A 52 -1.21 15.10 -0.44
CA GLU A 52 -2.64 14.91 -0.18
C GLU A 52 -3.50 15.43 -1.33
N PRO A 53 -4.48 14.67 -1.79
CA PRO A 53 -4.84 13.30 -1.44
C PRO A 53 -4.32 12.29 -2.46
N ASP A 54 -3.31 12.61 -3.25
CA ASP A 54 -2.96 11.92 -4.49
C ASP A 54 -1.89 10.86 -4.35
N LEU A 55 -1.00 11.02 -3.37
CA LEU A 55 0.22 10.21 -3.33
C LEU A 55 0.63 9.89 -1.91
N VAL A 56 0.97 8.64 -1.65
CA VAL A 56 1.64 8.21 -0.43
C VAL A 56 2.72 7.21 -0.82
N VAL A 57 3.92 7.35 -0.24
CA VAL A 57 4.99 6.38 -0.42
C VAL A 57 5.42 5.87 0.94
N TRP A 58 5.39 4.54 1.10
CA TRP A 58 5.82 3.86 2.31
C TRP A 58 7.23 3.32 2.18
N THR A 59 7.94 3.27 3.31
CA THR A 59 9.11 2.40 3.43
C THR A 59 8.67 0.94 3.39
N SER A 60 9.65 0.04 3.34
CA SER A 60 9.38 -1.39 3.27
C SER A 60 8.59 -1.88 4.49
N ILE A 61 7.66 -2.79 4.24
CA ILE A 61 7.00 -3.55 5.30
C ILE A 61 7.77 -4.83 5.66
N TRP A 62 8.85 -5.13 4.93
CA TRP A 62 9.63 -6.37 5.16
C TRP A 62 10.95 -6.05 5.86
N THR A 63 11.21 -6.75 6.97
CA THR A 63 12.45 -6.57 7.72
C THR A 63 13.66 -7.09 6.96
N TRP A 64 13.45 -8.06 6.06
CA TRP A 64 14.50 -8.71 5.30
C TRP A 64 14.79 -8.03 3.97
N ARG A 65 14.00 -7.01 3.61
CA ARG A 65 14.22 -6.24 2.38
C ARG A 65 13.86 -4.77 2.61
N ARG A 66 14.71 -4.07 3.34
CA ARG A 66 14.44 -2.71 3.82
C ARG A 66 14.43 -1.63 2.76
N ASP A 67 15.06 -1.89 1.61
CA ASP A 67 15.10 -0.92 0.52
C ASP A 67 13.80 -0.89 -0.30
N ALA A 68 12.91 -1.83 -0.11
CA ALA A 68 11.64 -1.82 -0.84
C ALA A 68 10.82 -0.58 -0.51
N ARG A 69 10.06 -0.13 -1.51
CA ARG A 69 9.14 1.00 -1.35
C ARG A 69 7.82 0.62 -1.97
N ILE A 70 6.74 1.10 -1.37
CA ILE A 70 5.39 0.91 -1.93
C ILE A 70 4.83 2.30 -2.17
N ARG A 71 4.53 2.57 -3.44
CA ARG A 71 3.97 3.85 -3.86
C ARG A 71 2.49 3.67 -4.12
N PHE A 72 1.67 4.51 -3.52
CA PHE A 72 0.23 4.52 -3.72
C PHE A 72 -0.17 5.79 -4.45
N GLU A 73 -0.88 5.64 -5.56
CA GLU A 73 -1.45 6.76 -6.30
C GLU A 73 -2.96 6.66 -6.24
N LEU A 74 -3.59 7.75 -5.86
CA LEU A 74 -5.03 7.80 -5.65
C LEU A 74 -5.66 8.77 -6.65
N SER A 75 -6.79 8.35 -7.21
CA SER A 75 -7.60 9.20 -8.08
C SER A 75 -9.06 8.82 -7.93
N GLY A 76 -9.96 9.65 -8.43
CA GLY A 76 -11.35 9.29 -8.47
C GLY A 76 -12.29 10.39 -8.03
N SER A 77 -13.54 9.99 -7.79
CA SER A 77 -14.60 10.90 -7.42
C SER A 77 -14.41 11.44 -6.00
N ARG A 78 -14.66 12.72 -5.83
CA ARG A 78 -14.60 13.34 -4.52
C ARG A 78 -15.65 12.80 -3.53
N ARG A 79 -16.66 12.11 -4.02
CA ARG A 79 -17.84 11.82 -3.22
C ARG A 79 -17.87 10.42 -2.62
N SER A 80 -17.49 9.41 -3.40
CA SER A 80 -17.84 8.06 -2.98
C SER A 80 -16.85 6.98 -3.30
N SER A 81 -15.89 7.21 -4.19
CA SER A 81 -14.98 6.13 -4.56
C SER A 81 -13.60 6.66 -4.95
N THR A 82 -12.64 5.81 -4.79
CA THR A 82 -11.24 6.09 -5.12
C THR A 82 -10.71 4.94 -5.97
N THR A 83 -9.98 5.28 -7.03
CA THR A 83 -9.14 4.30 -7.71
C THR A 83 -7.76 4.41 -7.08
N LEU A 84 -7.31 3.32 -6.49
CA LEU A 84 -6.02 3.24 -5.84
C LEU A 84 -5.12 2.31 -6.63
N CYS A 85 -3.98 2.81 -7.07
CA CYS A 85 -2.95 2.01 -7.72
C CYS A 85 -1.72 1.97 -6.83
N TRP A 86 -1.05 0.83 -6.80
CA TRP A 86 0.18 0.72 -6.04
C TRP A 86 1.31 0.16 -6.91
N MET A 87 2.52 0.51 -6.54
CA MET A 87 3.72 0.07 -7.24
C MET A 87 4.78 -0.31 -6.22
N LEU A 88 5.32 -1.50 -6.38
CA LEU A 88 6.43 -1.98 -5.56
C LEU A 88 7.74 -1.72 -6.28
N THR A 89 8.71 -1.12 -5.57
CA THR A 89 10.06 -0.93 -6.11
C THR A 89 11.08 -1.49 -5.13
N VAL A 90 12.16 -2.03 -5.68
CA VAL A 90 13.30 -2.51 -4.90
C VAL A 90 14.59 -2.10 -5.62
N ASP A 91 15.67 -1.95 -4.85
CA ASP A 91 16.99 -1.65 -5.43
C ASP A 91 17.70 -2.96 -5.80
N ASP A 92 18.82 -2.85 -6.50
CA ASP A 92 19.67 -4.01 -6.78
C ASP A 92 20.30 -4.53 -5.48
N PRO A 93 20.51 -5.83 -5.34
CA PRO A 93 20.15 -6.87 -6.30
C PRO A 93 18.64 -7.14 -6.27
N ILE A 94 18.07 -7.31 -7.46
CA ILE A 94 16.64 -7.59 -7.58
C ILE A 94 16.36 -8.98 -7.06
N PRO A 95 15.32 -9.18 -6.21
CA PRO A 95 14.94 -10.51 -5.74
C PRO A 95 14.54 -11.42 -6.88
N ASP A 96 14.58 -12.72 -6.64
CA ASP A 96 14.12 -13.67 -7.64
C ASP A 96 12.60 -13.52 -7.88
N ASP A 97 12.13 -14.11 -8.98
CA ASP A 97 10.74 -13.96 -9.39
C ASP A 97 9.77 -14.48 -8.34
N GLU A 98 10.11 -15.57 -7.69
CA GLU A 98 9.25 -16.16 -6.66
C GLU A 98 9.08 -15.20 -5.47
N THR A 99 10.17 -14.58 -5.06
CA THR A 99 10.15 -13.61 -3.96
C THR A 99 9.33 -12.39 -4.33
N ILE A 100 9.53 -11.86 -5.54
CA ILE A 100 8.76 -10.71 -6.03
C ILE A 100 7.27 -11.03 -6.08
N ILE A 101 6.91 -12.22 -6.56
CA ILE A 101 5.52 -12.63 -6.61
C ILE A 101 4.92 -12.67 -5.20
N ARG A 102 5.64 -13.19 -4.21
CA ARG A 102 5.16 -13.20 -2.83
C ARG A 102 4.98 -11.81 -2.27
N MET A 103 5.94 -10.92 -2.52
CA MET A 103 5.85 -9.53 -2.08
C MET A 103 4.61 -8.86 -2.67
N ARG A 104 4.39 -9.03 -3.96
CA ARG A 104 3.25 -8.43 -4.64
C ARG A 104 1.92 -9.00 -4.14
N LYS A 105 1.85 -10.30 -3.92
CA LYS A 105 0.65 -10.92 -3.35
C LYS A 105 0.34 -10.36 -1.98
N ARG A 106 1.38 -10.13 -1.16
CA ARG A 106 1.19 -9.60 0.18
C ARG A 106 0.61 -8.18 0.15
N VAL A 107 1.16 -7.31 -0.70
CA VAL A 107 0.61 -5.97 -0.86
C VAL A 107 -0.83 -6.03 -1.36
N ASN A 108 -1.09 -6.92 -2.31
CA ASN A 108 -2.43 -7.07 -2.85
C ASN A 108 -3.44 -7.46 -1.76
N VAL A 109 -3.08 -8.38 -0.85
CA VAL A 109 -3.95 -8.77 0.26
C VAL A 109 -4.19 -7.59 1.19
N LEU A 110 -3.12 -6.85 1.54
CA LEU A 110 -3.26 -5.71 2.43
C LEU A 110 -4.19 -4.63 1.85
N ILE A 111 -4.07 -4.37 0.56
CA ILE A 111 -4.81 -3.28 -0.08
C ILE A 111 -6.19 -3.75 -0.55
N ASN A 112 -6.25 -4.83 -1.32
CA ASN A 112 -7.52 -5.24 -1.95
C ASN A 112 -8.45 -5.99 -1.00
N ALA A 113 -7.94 -6.56 0.09
CA ALA A 113 -8.76 -7.23 1.06
C ALA A 113 -8.88 -6.43 2.36
N ARG A 114 -7.75 -6.08 2.97
CA ARG A 114 -7.76 -5.48 4.30
C ARG A 114 -8.17 -4.01 4.29
N LEU A 115 -7.47 -3.19 3.52
CA LEU A 115 -7.80 -1.77 3.44
C LEU A 115 -9.21 -1.58 2.89
N ARG A 116 -9.55 -2.28 1.83
CA ARG A 116 -10.85 -2.15 1.18
C ARG A 116 -12.00 -2.48 2.14
N SER A 117 -11.85 -3.52 2.95
CA SER A 117 -12.91 -3.90 3.89
C SER A 117 -13.13 -2.87 4.99
N THR A 118 -12.13 -2.02 5.27
CA THR A 118 -12.26 -0.92 6.22
C THR A 118 -13.34 0.07 5.79
N PHE A 119 -13.61 0.15 4.50
CA PHE A 119 -14.61 1.08 3.94
C PHE A 119 -15.93 0.39 3.62
N GLY A 120 -16.19 -0.78 4.22
CA GLY A 120 -17.47 -1.46 4.08
C GLY A 120 -17.64 -2.29 2.82
N GLN A 121 -16.56 -2.68 2.21
CA GLN A 121 -16.58 -3.46 0.97
C GLN A 121 -16.40 -4.96 1.24
#